data_be73b270142ea4534bebc490fc913452
#
_entry.id   be73b270142ea4534bebc490fc913452
#
_cell.length_a   1.000
_cell.length_b   1.000
_cell.length_c   1.000
_cell.angle_alpha   90.00
_cell.angle_beta   90.00
_cell.angle_gamma   90.00
#
_symmetry.space_group_name_H-M   'P 1'
#
loop_
_entity.id
_entity.type
_entity.pdbx_description
1 polymer ?
#
loop_
_entity_poly.entity_id
_entity_poly.type
_entity_poly.pdbx_seq_one_letter_code
_entity_poly.pdbx_strand_id
1 'polypeptide(L)'
;SIVRRERMAHINLAVPVAHIWFLRSSPSRIGLLLDLPIKTLEQIVYFAAYIVITADEEQKGKMREDLDSDFEQRRKQIKKDHDDTMKQLKEDGASKEQMEALDAETAEKLDKLKENHKNATDDLDLISVGSVLSELKFREVNMKFGHIFRAGTGAESLREIIMNLDLEELSKQLEEDRTQASGQKLKKIMKRMKLVSALKV
;
A
#
# COMPACT_ATOMS: atom_id res chain seq x y z
N SER A 1 13.95 -32.33 -40.88
CA SER A 1 14.45 -31.09 -41.48
C SER A 1 13.65 -29.90 -40.94
N ILE A 2 14.31 -28.86 -40.48
CA ILE A 2 13.70 -27.63 -40.04
C ILE A 2 13.27 -26.87 -41.30
N VAL A 3 11.96 -26.89 -41.59
CA VAL A 3 11.41 -26.12 -42.70
C VAL A 3 11.37 -24.66 -42.27
N ARG A 4 12.20 -23.83 -42.86
CA ARG A 4 12.14 -22.36 -42.67
C ARG A 4 10.94 -21.82 -43.46
N ARG A 5 9.90 -21.40 -42.74
CA ARG A 5 8.74 -20.76 -43.35
C ARG A 5 8.96 -19.27 -43.40
N GLU A 6 8.66 -18.65 -44.55
CA GLU A 6 8.63 -17.17 -44.67
C GLU A 6 7.52 -16.61 -43.78
N ARG A 7 7.82 -15.50 -43.13
CA ARG A 7 6.83 -14.79 -42.30
C ARG A 7 6.11 -13.78 -43.20
N MET A 8 4.78 -13.90 -43.22
CA MET A 8 3.95 -13.00 -44.03
C MET A 8 3.81 -11.61 -43.40
N ALA A 9 3.84 -11.53 -42.07
CA ALA A 9 3.69 -10.28 -41.33
C ALA A 9 4.24 -10.44 -39.89
N HIS A 10 4.32 -9.33 -39.18
CA HIS A 10 4.58 -9.29 -37.74
C HIS A 10 3.57 -8.35 -37.05
N ILE A 11 3.32 -8.60 -35.78
CA ILE A 11 2.43 -7.79 -34.94
C ILE A 11 3.28 -7.19 -33.83
N ASN A 12 3.27 -5.87 -33.75
CA ASN A 12 3.85 -5.15 -32.61
C ASN A 12 2.80 -5.07 -31.51
N LEU A 13 3.16 -5.47 -30.31
CA LEU A 13 2.27 -5.34 -29.15
C LEU A 13 2.17 -3.88 -28.72
N ALA A 14 0.96 -3.41 -28.40
CA ALA A 14 0.72 -2.06 -27.92
C ALA A 14 1.33 -1.81 -26.53
N VAL A 15 1.40 -2.87 -25.70
CA VAL A 15 1.94 -2.82 -24.34
C VAL A 15 2.86 -4.03 -24.10
N PRO A 16 3.84 -3.93 -23.20
CA PRO A 16 4.70 -5.03 -22.85
C PRO A 16 3.91 -6.19 -22.19
N VAL A 17 4.37 -7.41 -22.41
CA VAL A 17 3.81 -8.61 -21.79
C VAL A 17 4.88 -9.33 -20.96
N ALA A 18 4.47 -9.95 -19.87
CA ALA A 18 5.34 -10.75 -19.04
C ALA A 18 5.52 -12.16 -19.63
N HIS A 19 6.76 -12.58 -19.88
CA HIS A 19 7.03 -13.92 -20.34
C HIS A 19 6.77 -14.92 -19.21
N ILE A 20 6.07 -16.01 -19.54
CA ILE A 20 5.60 -17.01 -18.55
C ILE A 20 6.75 -17.65 -17.73
N TRP A 21 7.95 -17.78 -18.30
CA TRP A 21 9.10 -18.33 -17.59
C TRP A 21 9.61 -17.42 -16.46
N PHE A 22 9.40 -16.12 -16.55
CA PHE A 22 9.75 -15.17 -15.49
C PHE A 22 8.62 -14.97 -14.48
N LEU A 23 7.37 -15.16 -14.93
CA LEU A 23 6.18 -14.99 -14.12
C LEU A 23 5.83 -16.25 -13.30
N ARG A 24 5.72 -17.42 -13.97
CA ARG A 24 5.22 -18.69 -13.39
C ARG A 24 6.28 -19.73 -13.09
N SER A 25 7.56 -19.42 -13.23
CA SER A 25 8.62 -20.36 -12.80
C SER A 25 8.57 -20.59 -11.28
N SER A 26 9.07 -21.72 -10.84
CA SER A 26 9.17 -22.04 -9.41
C SER A 26 10.64 -22.04 -8.95
N PRO A 27 11.11 -21.01 -8.29
CA PRO A 27 10.44 -19.75 -7.90
C PRO A 27 10.29 -18.76 -9.07
N SER A 28 9.26 -17.90 -9.02
CA SER A 28 9.09 -16.80 -9.97
C SER A 28 10.25 -15.80 -9.84
N ARG A 29 10.91 -15.47 -10.96
CA ARG A 29 12.01 -14.49 -10.95
C ARG A 29 11.51 -13.09 -10.65
N ILE A 30 10.39 -12.68 -11.26
CA ILE A 30 9.75 -11.39 -10.97
C ILE A 30 9.27 -11.37 -9.51
N GLY A 31 8.65 -12.46 -9.04
CA GLY A 31 8.19 -12.58 -7.65
C GLY A 31 9.32 -12.52 -6.63
N LEU A 32 10.48 -13.09 -6.93
CA LEU A 32 11.65 -12.98 -6.07
C LEU A 32 12.21 -11.55 -6.05
N LEU A 33 12.28 -10.91 -7.20
CA LEU A 33 12.81 -9.53 -7.30
C LEU A 33 11.94 -8.53 -6.54
N LEU A 34 10.62 -8.56 -6.78
CA LEU A 34 9.66 -7.63 -6.18
C LEU A 34 9.13 -8.08 -4.82
N ASP A 35 9.53 -9.25 -4.34
CA ASP A 35 9.02 -9.88 -3.11
C ASP A 35 7.51 -10.17 -3.11
N LEU A 36 6.97 -10.45 -4.29
CA LEU A 36 5.54 -10.70 -4.48
C LEU A 36 5.25 -12.20 -4.75
N PRO A 37 4.16 -12.74 -4.19
CA PRO A 37 3.70 -14.09 -4.52
C PRO A 37 3.18 -14.16 -5.96
N ILE A 38 3.29 -15.33 -6.58
CA ILE A 38 2.87 -15.56 -7.98
C ILE A 38 1.39 -15.17 -8.18
N LYS A 39 0.50 -15.52 -7.24
CA LYS A 39 -0.92 -15.18 -7.32
C LYS A 39 -1.15 -13.67 -7.43
N THR A 40 -0.41 -12.88 -6.66
CA THR A 40 -0.50 -11.41 -6.69
C THR A 40 0.04 -10.85 -8.00
N LEU A 41 1.15 -11.39 -8.50
CA LEU A 41 1.67 -11.01 -9.81
C LEU A 41 0.68 -11.30 -10.93
N GLU A 42 0.01 -12.45 -10.90
CA GLU A 42 -1.04 -12.78 -11.85
C GLU A 42 -2.21 -11.81 -11.79
N GLN A 43 -2.66 -11.43 -10.58
CA GLN A 43 -3.71 -10.42 -10.41
C GLN A 43 -3.33 -9.08 -11.04
N ILE A 44 -2.08 -8.64 -10.90
CA ILE A 44 -1.60 -7.41 -11.52
C ILE A 44 -1.56 -7.55 -13.04
N VAL A 45 -0.93 -8.61 -13.55
CA VAL A 45 -0.76 -8.85 -15.00
C VAL A 45 -2.09 -9.00 -15.72
N TYR A 46 -3.08 -9.62 -15.07
CA TYR A 46 -4.43 -9.81 -15.62
C TYR A 46 -5.42 -8.70 -15.23
N PHE A 47 -4.94 -7.54 -14.82
CA PHE A 47 -5.73 -6.34 -14.56
C PHE A 47 -6.75 -6.48 -13.41
N ALA A 48 -6.54 -7.40 -12.48
CA ALA A 48 -7.40 -7.62 -11.32
C ALA A 48 -6.92 -6.92 -10.04
N ALA A 49 -5.71 -6.36 -10.04
CA ALA A 49 -5.16 -5.59 -8.94
C ALA A 49 -4.23 -4.47 -9.45
N TYR A 50 -4.09 -3.44 -8.63
CA TYR A 50 -3.19 -2.31 -8.88
C TYR A 50 -1.93 -2.45 -8.04
N ILE A 51 -0.80 -2.01 -8.56
CA ILE A 51 0.46 -1.91 -7.84
C ILE A 51 0.92 -0.45 -7.79
N VAL A 52 1.36 0.01 -6.63
CA VAL A 52 1.89 1.37 -6.46
C VAL A 52 3.27 1.44 -7.12
N ILE A 53 3.40 2.34 -8.09
CA ILE A 53 4.61 2.53 -8.90
C ILE A 53 5.50 3.60 -8.30
N THR A 54 4.90 4.71 -7.90
CA THR A 54 5.61 5.84 -7.26
C THR A 54 4.81 6.34 -6.07
N ALA A 55 5.50 6.73 -5.01
CA ALA A 55 4.93 7.39 -3.84
C ALA A 55 5.85 8.55 -3.44
N ASP A 56 5.25 9.68 -3.08
CA ASP A 56 5.97 10.85 -2.57
C ASP A 56 6.00 10.77 -1.04
N GLU A 57 7.12 10.29 -0.49
CA GLU A 57 7.29 10.08 0.95
C GLU A 57 7.27 11.42 1.73
N GLU A 58 7.69 12.54 1.12
CA GLU A 58 7.64 13.85 1.78
C GLU A 58 6.19 14.32 1.94
N GLN A 59 5.41 14.26 0.86
CA GLN A 59 3.99 14.62 0.91
C GLN A 59 3.18 13.67 1.79
N LYS A 60 3.53 12.38 1.79
CA LYS A 60 2.95 11.38 2.69
C LYS A 60 3.19 11.72 4.16
N GLY A 61 4.41 12.17 4.51
CA GLY A 61 4.73 12.64 5.87
C GLY A 61 3.89 13.85 6.27
N LYS A 62 3.79 14.87 5.42
CA LYS A 62 2.96 16.05 5.65
C LYS A 62 1.48 15.68 5.84
N MET A 63 0.96 14.80 4.99
CA MET A 63 -0.44 14.33 5.08
C MET A 63 -0.70 13.60 6.40
N ARG A 64 0.26 12.83 6.90
CA ARG A 64 0.15 12.17 8.21
C ARG A 64 0.05 13.19 9.34
N GLU A 65 0.91 14.22 9.33
CA GLU A 65 0.88 15.30 10.31
C GLU A 65 -0.45 16.07 10.26
N ASP A 66 -0.99 16.33 9.06
CA ASP A 66 -2.28 16.97 8.87
C ASP A 66 -3.43 16.12 9.43
N LEU A 67 -3.43 14.80 9.19
CA LEU A 67 -4.42 13.86 9.74
C LEU A 67 -4.38 13.82 11.28
N ASP A 68 -3.18 13.79 11.86
CA ASP A 68 -2.99 13.77 13.31
C ASP A 68 -3.45 15.11 13.92
N SER A 69 -3.13 16.23 13.29
CA SER A 69 -3.58 17.56 13.73
C SER A 69 -5.10 17.73 13.67
N ASP A 70 -5.72 17.31 12.56
CA ASP A 70 -7.19 17.35 12.41
C ASP A 70 -7.88 16.46 13.45
N PHE A 71 -7.36 15.26 13.70
CA PHE A 71 -7.84 14.34 14.73
C PHE A 71 -7.80 15.00 16.12
N GLU A 72 -6.68 15.60 16.52
CA GLU A 72 -6.54 16.23 17.82
C GLU A 72 -7.43 17.48 17.95
N GLN A 73 -7.59 18.26 16.89
CA GLN A 73 -8.49 19.41 16.87
C GLN A 73 -9.96 18.97 17.07
N ARG A 74 -10.42 18.00 16.30
CA ARG A 74 -11.79 17.48 16.42
C ARG A 74 -12.04 16.82 17.77
N ARG A 75 -11.05 16.08 18.28
CA ARG A 75 -11.11 15.48 19.61
C ARG A 75 -11.27 16.53 20.72
N LYS A 76 -10.50 17.62 20.65
CA LYS A 76 -10.60 18.73 21.60
C LYS A 76 -11.96 19.42 21.49
N GLN A 77 -12.48 19.62 20.28
CA GLN A 77 -13.78 20.22 20.05
C GLN A 77 -14.90 19.37 20.64
N ILE A 78 -14.93 18.06 20.36
CA ILE A 78 -15.93 17.14 20.93
C ILE A 78 -15.92 17.17 22.46
N LYS A 79 -14.73 17.18 23.08
CA LYS A 79 -14.64 17.26 24.54
C LYS A 79 -15.12 18.59 25.07
N LYS A 80 -14.80 19.71 24.41
CA LYS A 80 -15.26 21.02 24.80
C LYS A 80 -16.79 21.13 24.70
N ASP A 81 -17.37 20.70 23.59
CA ASP A 81 -18.81 20.69 23.38
C ASP A 81 -19.53 19.83 24.43
N HIS A 82 -18.95 18.69 24.79
CA HIS A 82 -19.42 17.84 25.88
C HIS A 82 -19.41 18.60 27.22
N ASP A 83 -18.28 19.21 27.60
CA ASP A 83 -18.10 19.91 28.86
C ASP A 83 -19.09 21.13 28.98
N ASP A 84 -19.24 21.85 27.87
CA ASP A 84 -20.15 23.00 27.82
C ASP A 84 -21.62 22.54 27.94
N THR A 85 -22.02 21.48 27.23
CA THR A 85 -23.36 20.89 27.31
C THR A 85 -23.63 20.30 28.71
N MET A 86 -22.63 19.61 29.27
CA MET A 86 -22.73 19.03 30.63
C MET A 86 -22.93 20.11 31.71
N LYS A 87 -22.30 21.29 31.58
CA LYS A 87 -22.50 22.43 32.48
C LYS A 87 -23.94 22.96 32.38
N GLN A 88 -24.44 23.14 31.15
CA GLN A 88 -25.81 23.59 30.90
C GLN A 88 -26.84 22.61 31.51
N LEU A 89 -26.67 21.31 31.30
CA LEU A 89 -27.56 20.30 31.87
C LEU A 89 -27.56 20.30 33.40
N LYS A 90 -26.41 20.58 34.03
CA LYS A 90 -26.31 20.70 35.49
C LYS A 90 -27.02 21.96 36.02
N GLU A 91 -26.90 23.09 35.30
CA GLU A 91 -27.55 24.34 35.64
C GLU A 91 -29.08 24.25 35.46
N ASP A 92 -29.53 23.53 34.43
CA ASP A 92 -30.96 23.31 34.13
C ASP A 92 -31.61 22.21 35.02
N GLY A 93 -30.82 21.54 35.89
CA GLY A 93 -31.33 20.49 36.80
C GLY A 93 -31.72 19.20 36.08
N ALA A 94 -31.03 18.87 34.99
CA ALA A 94 -31.30 17.67 34.18
C ALA A 94 -31.16 16.36 34.99
N SER A 95 -31.88 15.32 34.55
CA SER A 95 -31.86 14.01 35.17
C SER A 95 -30.50 13.30 34.93
N LYS A 96 -30.15 12.35 35.83
CA LYS A 96 -28.96 11.53 35.64
C LYS A 96 -28.96 10.77 34.32
N GLU A 97 -30.10 10.30 33.86
CA GLU A 97 -30.26 9.58 32.59
C GLU A 97 -29.87 10.46 31.39
N GLN A 98 -30.17 11.76 31.45
CA GLN A 98 -29.79 12.70 30.38
C GLN A 98 -28.27 12.93 30.34
N MET A 99 -27.61 12.99 31.49
CA MET A 99 -26.16 13.12 31.58
C MET A 99 -25.45 11.83 31.09
N GLU A 100 -25.94 10.67 31.50
CA GLU A 100 -25.41 9.37 31.03
C GLU A 100 -25.61 9.18 29.50
N ALA A 101 -26.72 9.65 28.95
CA ALA A 101 -26.97 9.64 27.52
C ALA A 101 -25.98 10.54 26.75
N LEU A 102 -25.66 11.73 27.28
CA LEU A 102 -24.64 12.62 26.71
C LEU A 102 -23.24 12.00 26.75
N ASP A 103 -22.87 11.36 27.87
CA ASP A 103 -21.60 10.65 28.01
C ASP A 103 -21.51 9.53 26.99
N ALA A 104 -22.56 8.74 26.81
CA ALA A 104 -22.59 7.64 25.82
C ALA A 104 -22.49 8.16 24.38
N GLU A 105 -23.24 9.24 24.04
CA GLU A 105 -23.16 9.86 22.71
C GLU A 105 -21.77 10.42 22.42
N THR A 106 -21.15 11.04 23.41
CA THR A 106 -19.79 11.59 23.27
C THR A 106 -18.75 10.49 23.11
N ALA A 107 -18.88 9.40 23.87
CA ALA A 107 -18.02 8.23 23.73
C ALA A 107 -18.15 7.63 22.32
N GLU A 108 -19.36 7.48 21.78
CA GLU A 108 -19.59 6.99 20.42
C GLU A 108 -18.96 7.90 19.35
N LYS A 109 -19.11 9.24 19.50
CA LYS A 109 -18.47 10.22 18.60
C LYS A 109 -16.95 10.12 18.63
N LEU A 110 -16.35 9.97 19.80
CA LEU A 110 -14.91 9.81 19.97
C LEU A 110 -14.42 8.49 19.39
N ASP A 111 -15.16 7.42 19.55
CA ASP A 111 -14.76 6.11 18.99
C ASP A 111 -14.88 6.10 17.46
N LYS A 112 -15.93 6.68 16.88
CA LYS A 112 -16.04 6.90 15.43
C LYS A 112 -14.89 7.77 14.89
N LEU A 113 -14.52 8.83 15.63
CA LEU A 113 -13.39 9.69 15.24
C LEU A 113 -12.07 8.91 15.23
N LYS A 114 -11.83 8.08 16.25
CA LYS A 114 -10.63 7.22 16.32
C LYS A 114 -10.61 6.20 15.18
N GLU A 115 -11.74 5.56 14.90
CA GLU A 115 -11.86 4.59 13.83
C GLU A 115 -11.58 5.22 12.45
N ASN A 116 -12.17 6.39 12.19
CA ASN A 116 -11.94 7.13 10.96
C ASN A 116 -10.48 7.56 10.80
N HIS A 117 -9.85 8.05 11.88
CA HIS A 117 -8.44 8.42 11.86
C HIS A 117 -7.56 7.20 11.60
N LYS A 118 -7.82 6.07 12.29
CA LYS A 118 -7.11 4.82 12.08
C LYS A 118 -7.25 4.35 10.63
N ASN A 119 -8.46 4.32 10.09
CA ASN A 119 -8.70 3.89 8.71
C ASN A 119 -7.96 4.80 7.70
N ALA A 120 -7.94 6.12 7.94
CA ALA A 120 -7.21 7.06 7.08
C ALA A 120 -5.69 6.85 7.18
N THR A 121 -5.16 6.56 8.36
CA THR A 121 -3.74 6.26 8.58
C THR A 121 -3.36 4.91 7.95
N ASP A 122 -4.18 3.89 8.13
CA ASP A 122 -3.99 2.58 7.50
C ASP A 122 -4.01 2.70 5.96
N ASP A 123 -4.92 3.52 5.41
CA ASP A 123 -4.98 3.83 3.97
C ASP A 123 -3.69 4.50 3.47
N LEU A 124 -3.16 5.45 4.25
CA LEU A 124 -1.93 6.16 3.93
C LEU A 124 -0.71 5.21 3.98
N ASP A 125 -0.70 4.26 4.91
CA ASP A 125 0.37 3.27 5.04
C ASP A 125 0.42 2.27 3.89
N LEU A 126 -0.72 2.02 3.22
CA LEU A 126 -0.76 1.24 2.00
C LEU A 126 -0.05 1.91 0.81
N ILE A 127 0.18 3.23 0.88
CA ILE A 127 0.87 3.99 -0.16
C ILE A 127 2.38 3.83 0.02
N SER A 128 2.92 2.74 -0.53
CA SER A 128 4.36 2.50 -0.64
C SER A 128 4.65 1.78 -1.95
N VAL A 129 5.81 2.06 -2.54
CA VAL A 129 6.20 1.45 -3.82
C VAL A 129 6.19 -0.07 -3.70
N GLY A 130 5.52 -0.75 -4.64
CA GLY A 130 5.35 -2.20 -4.64
C GLY A 130 4.14 -2.71 -3.86
N SER A 131 3.42 -1.86 -3.12
CA SER A 131 2.16 -2.24 -2.47
C SER A 131 1.08 -2.57 -3.48
N VAL A 132 0.28 -3.59 -3.18
CA VAL A 132 -0.76 -4.09 -4.09
C VAL A 132 -2.14 -3.82 -3.52
N LEU A 133 -2.97 -3.18 -4.32
CA LEU A 133 -4.31 -2.73 -3.96
C LEU A 133 -5.35 -3.44 -4.81
N SER A 134 -6.46 -3.88 -4.20
CA SER A 134 -7.64 -4.27 -4.98
C SER A 134 -8.26 -3.05 -5.68
N GLU A 135 -9.08 -3.27 -6.69
CA GLU A 135 -9.73 -2.17 -7.43
C GLU A 135 -10.54 -1.25 -6.51
N LEU A 136 -11.31 -1.82 -5.59
CA LEU A 136 -12.09 -1.03 -4.62
C LEU A 136 -11.19 -0.19 -3.73
N LYS A 137 -10.14 -0.81 -3.17
CA LYS A 137 -9.21 -0.12 -2.29
C LYS A 137 -8.40 0.96 -3.01
N PHE A 138 -8.00 0.69 -4.26
CA PHE A 138 -7.36 1.69 -5.10
C PHE A 138 -8.25 2.92 -5.30
N ARG A 139 -9.54 2.72 -5.61
CA ARG A 139 -10.49 3.84 -5.79
C ARG A 139 -10.63 4.67 -4.50
N GLU A 140 -10.79 4.02 -3.33
CA GLU A 140 -10.90 4.69 -2.04
C GLU A 140 -9.66 5.52 -1.72
N VAL A 141 -8.48 4.91 -1.83
CA VAL A 141 -7.20 5.56 -1.54
C VAL A 141 -6.90 6.66 -2.56
N ASN A 142 -7.20 6.44 -3.83
CA ASN A 142 -6.99 7.43 -4.89
C ASN A 142 -7.89 8.65 -4.75
N MET A 143 -9.13 8.49 -4.28
CA MET A 143 -10.01 9.63 -3.99
C MET A 143 -9.47 10.53 -2.87
N LYS A 144 -8.81 9.95 -1.87
CA LYS A 144 -8.26 10.68 -0.72
C LYS A 144 -6.86 11.22 -0.98
N PHE A 145 -6.01 10.41 -1.61
CA PHE A 145 -4.55 10.58 -1.66
C PHE A 145 -3.97 10.49 -3.08
N GLY A 146 -4.78 10.57 -4.13
CA GLY A 146 -4.35 10.35 -5.52
C GLY A 146 -3.27 11.30 -6.04
N HIS A 147 -3.04 12.42 -5.35
CA HIS A 147 -2.01 13.39 -5.69
C HIS A 147 -0.60 13.03 -5.19
N ILE A 148 -0.50 12.08 -4.23
CA ILE A 148 0.79 11.71 -3.61
C ILE A 148 1.36 10.38 -4.12
N PHE A 149 0.61 9.64 -4.93
CA PHE A 149 1.09 8.37 -5.47
C PHE A 149 0.55 8.10 -6.87
N ARG A 150 1.22 7.20 -7.58
CA ARG A 150 0.75 6.66 -8.86
C ARG A 150 0.76 5.13 -8.78
N ALA A 151 -0.36 4.54 -9.13
CA ALA A 151 -0.49 3.10 -9.24
C ALA A 151 -0.96 2.71 -10.65
N GLY A 152 -0.66 1.50 -11.03
CA GLY A 152 -1.03 0.96 -12.33
C GLY A 152 -1.28 -0.54 -12.27
N THR A 153 -1.68 -1.10 -13.39
CA THR A 153 -1.97 -2.52 -13.55
C THR A 153 -1.33 -3.05 -14.83
N GLY A 154 -1.28 -4.37 -15.00
CA GLY A 154 -0.66 -4.99 -16.15
C GLY A 154 0.86 -5.18 -16.04
N ALA A 155 1.43 -5.83 -17.04
CA ALA A 155 2.87 -6.10 -17.09
C ALA A 155 3.72 -4.83 -17.25
N GLU A 156 3.15 -3.76 -17.80
CA GLU A 156 3.81 -2.46 -17.95
C GLU A 156 4.17 -1.84 -16.61
N SER A 157 3.25 -1.87 -15.64
CA SER A 157 3.49 -1.36 -14.28
C SER A 157 4.61 -2.13 -13.57
N LEU A 158 4.63 -3.46 -13.71
CA LEU A 158 5.74 -4.28 -13.18
C LEU A 158 7.07 -3.94 -13.85
N ARG A 159 7.07 -3.76 -15.17
CA ARG A 159 8.27 -3.36 -15.91
C ARG A 159 8.79 -2.01 -15.40
N GLU A 160 7.91 -1.03 -15.23
CA GLU A 160 8.31 0.30 -14.76
C GLU A 160 8.95 0.25 -13.37
N ILE A 161 8.37 -0.50 -12.42
CA ILE A 161 8.96 -0.69 -11.09
C ILE A 161 10.35 -1.33 -11.20
N ILE A 162 10.49 -2.39 -12.02
CA ILE A 162 11.76 -3.10 -12.18
C ILE A 162 12.83 -2.19 -12.79
N MET A 163 12.47 -1.35 -13.77
CA MET A 163 13.41 -0.42 -14.41
C MET A 163 13.89 0.69 -13.47
N ASN A 164 13.06 1.08 -12.51
CA ASN A 164 13.36 2.12 -11.52
C ASN A 164 13.97 1.55 -10.21
N LEU A 165 14.13 0.22 -10.12
CA LEU A 165 14.63 -0.41 -8.91
C LEU A 165 16.14 -0.14 -8.73
N ASP A 166 16.51 0.44 -7.59
CA ASP A 166 17.91 0.55 -7.20
C ASP A 166 18.42 -0.81 -6.68
N LEU A 167 19.20 -1.48 -7.53
CA LEU A 167 19.75 -2.79 -7.22
C LEU A 167 20.85 -2.73 -6.15
N GLU A 168 21.53 -1.60 -5.98
CA GLU A 168 22.56 -1.45 -4.95
C GLU A 168 21.93 -1.31 -3.58
N GLU A 169 20.95 -0.43 -3.46
CA GLU A 169 20.20 -0.24 -2.22
C GLU A 169 19.47 -1.53 -1.82
N LEU A 170 18.80 -2.19 -2.76
CA LEU A 170 18.16 -3.48 -2.52
C LEU A 170 19.16 -4.54 -2.04
N SER A 171 20.39 -4.55 -2.58
CA SER A 171 21.42 -5.48 -2.16
C SER A 171 21.84 -5.25 -0.71
N LYS A 172 22.00 -3.98 -0.29
CA LYS A 172 22.35 -3.62 1.10
C LYS A 172 21.24 -4.04 2.08
N GLN A 173 19.98 -3.72 1.75
CA GLN A 173 18.81 -4.11 2.55
C GLN A 173 18.73 -5.63 2.72
N LEU A 174 18.97 -6.39 1.64
CA LEU A 174 18.97 -7.85 1.71
C LEU A 174 20.14 -8.42 2.53
N GLU A 175 21.27 -7.75 2.59
CA GLU A 175 22.38 -8.13 3.46
C GLU A 175 22.07 -7.90 4.93
N GLU A 176 21.44 -6.79 5.26
CA GLU A 176 20.94 -6.50 6.62
C GLU A 176 19.88 -7.51 7.05
N ASP A 177 18.87 -7.73 6.22
CA ASP A 177 17.83 -8.72 6.46
C ASP A 177 18.39 -10.13 6.66
N ARG A 178 19.46 -10.51 5.95
CA ARG A 178 20.13 -11.79 6.09
C ARG A 178 20.67 -12.01 7.50
N THR A 179 21.18 -10.97 8.15
CA THR A 179 21.77 -11.08 9.50
C THR A 179 20.71 -11.37 10.57
N GLN A 180 19.47 -10.95 10.31
CA GLN A 180 18.35 -11.08 11.27
C GLN A 180 17.44 -12.28 10.96
N ALA A 181 17.55 -12.87 9.76
CA ALA A 181 16.65 -13.92 9.30
C ALA A 181 17.17 -15.32 9.60
N SER A 182 16.26 -16.27 9.86
CA SER A 182 16.55 -17.69 10.07
C SER A 182 15.59 -18.59 9.26
N GLY A 183 15.97 -19.85 9.08
CA GLY A 183 15.12 -20.87 8.50
C GLY A 183 14.71 -20.62 7.06
N GLN A 184 13.41 -20.66 6.79
CA GLN A 184 12.88 -20.49 5.43
C GLN A 184 12.99 -19.04 4.93
N LYS A 185 12.87 -18.04 5.82
CA LYS A 185 13.06 -16.63 5.49
C LYS A 185 14.48 -16.38 4.97
N LEU A 186 15.48 -16.91 5.65
CA LEU A 186 16.87 -16.83 5.20
C LEU A 186 17.07 -17.45 3.82
N LYS A 187 16.50 -18.64 3.56
CA LYS A 187 16.57 -19.27 2.24
C LYS A 187 15.96 -18.40 1.13
N LYS A 188 14.86 -17.71 1.40
CA LYS A 188 14.23 -16.78 0.44
C LYS A 188 15.12 -15.58 0.17
N ILE A 189 15.68 -14.96 1.22
CA ILE A 189 16.61 -13.82 1.09
C ILE A 189 17.84 -14.21 0.28
N MET A 190 18.46 -15.37 0.55
CA MET A 190 19.61 -15.85 -0.21
C MET A 190 19.32 -16.05 -1.69
N LYS A 191 18.11 -16.53 -2.05
CA LYS A 191 17.69 -16.64 -3.46
C LYS A 191 17.51 -15.26 -4.10
N ARG A 192 16.95 -14.29 -3.37
CA ARG A 192 16.82 -12.90 -3.84
C ARG A 192 18.17 -12.25 -4.07
N MET A 193 19.08 -12.34 -3.11
CA MET A 193 20.46 -11.83 -3.23
C MET A 193 21.17 -12.39 -4.45
N LYS A 194 21.05 -13.71 -4.67
CA LYS A 194 21.66 -14.36 -5.84
C LYS A 194 21.08 -13.83 -7.16
N LEU A 195 19.78 -13.57 -7.21
CA LEU A 195 19.13 -12.97 -8.37
C LEU A 195 19.59 -11.53 -8.59
N VAL A 196 19.58 -10.69 -7.54
CA VAL A 196 20.02 -9.29 -7.59
C VAL A 196 21.47 -9.18 -8.04
N SER A 197 22.36 -10.03 -7.49
CA SER A 197 23.76 -10.06 -7.91
C SER A 197 23.93 -10.42 -9.40
N ALA A 198 23.09 -11.32 -9.93
CA ALA A 198 23.11 -11.67 -11.36
C ALA A 198 22.52 -10.58 -12.27
N LEU A 199 21.77 -9.63 -11.75
CA LEU A 199 21.21 -8.47 -12.50
C LEU A 199 22.14 -7.26 -12.49
N LYS A 200 23.15 -7.22 -11.60
CA LYS A 200 24.16 -6.15 -11.52
C LYS A 200 25.28 -6.29 -12.56
N VAL A 201 25.37 -7.42 -13.24
CA VAL A 201 26.36 -7.73 -14.30
C VAL A 201 25.83 -7.29 -15.65
#